data_d7b3aaeec82d4bf430616a7d45b90ea5
#
_entry.id   d7b3aaeec82d4bf430616a7d45b90ea5
#
_cell.length_a   1.000
_cell.length_b   1.000
_cell.length_c   1.000
_cell.angle_alpha   90.00
_cell.angle_beta   90.00
_cell.angle_gamma   90.00
#
_symmetry.space_group_name_H-M   'P 1'
#
loop_
_entity.id
_entity.type
_entity.pdbx_description
1 polymer ?
#
loop_
_entity_poly.entity_id
_entity_poly.type
_entity_poly.pdbx_seq_one_letter_code
_entity_poly.pdbx_strand_id
1 'polypeptide(L)' 'MEVTGKTIKDLKLVREQLNDQLIRAAYALTQGINQRAIERLVQINEAIYALDAVIEDGRPEPVD' A
#
# COMPACT_ATOMS: atom_id res chain seq x y z
N MET A 1 30.94 -6.18 -1.26
CA MET A 1 29.66 -5.66 -1.02
C MET A 1 28.58 -6.53 -1.64
N GLU A 2 27.54 -6.77 -0.94
CA GLU A 2 26.53 -7.56 -1.53
C GLU A 2 25.32 -6.75 -1.86
N VAL A 3 24.65 -7.19 -2.87
CA VAL A 3 23.41 -6.59 -3.28
C VAL A 3 22.31 -7.43 -2.72
N THR A 4 21.49 -6.82 -1.93
CA THR A 4 20.35 -7.54 -1.40
C THR A 4 19.11 -6.92 -1.96
N GLY A 5 18.18 -7.77 -2.34
CA GLY A 5 16.88 -7.32 -2.73
C GLY A 5 16.14 -6.78 -1.51
N LYS A 6 15.03 -6.14 -1.77
CA LYS A 6 14.21 -5.65 -0.70
C LYS A 6 13.50 -6.82 -0.02
N THR A 7 13.10 -6.60 1.20
CA THR A 7 12.54 -7.68 2.02
C THR A 7 11.11 -7.38 2.40
N ILE A 8 10.49 -8.34 3.05
CA ILE A 8 9.13 -8.19 3.57
C ILE A 8 9.04 -6.99 4.52
N LYS A 9 10.12 -6.74 5.26
CA LYS A 9 10.15 -5.62 6.17
C LYS A 9 9.96 -4.31 5.42
N ASP A 10 10.60 -4.19 4.25
CA ASP A 10 10.43 -3.00 3.42
C ASP A 10 8.99 -2.86 2.94
N LEU A 11 8.37 -3.99 2.58
CA LEU A 11 6.99 -3.98 2.13
C LEU A 11 6.04 -3.58 3.25
N LYS A 12 6.34 -3.99 4.47
CA LYS A 12 5.50 -3.60 5.60
C LYS A 12 5.56 -2.10 5.85
N LEU A 13 6.70 -1.48 5.61
CA LEU A 13 6.81 -0.03 5.73
C LEU A 13 5.97 0.66 4.67
N VAL A 14 5.99 0.15 3.45
CA VAL A 14 5.16 0.70 2.38
C VAL A 14 3.69 0.53 2.74
N ARG A 15 3.34 -0.61 3.32
CA ARG A 15 1.96 -0.86 3.72
C ARG A 15 1.49 0.16 4.74
N GLU A 16 2.35 0.50 5.70
CA GLU A 16 1.99 1.51 6.69
C GLU A 16 1.74 2.86 6.05
N GLN A 17 2.58 3.23 5.09
CA GLN A 17 2.39 4.49 4.38
C GLN A 17 1.09 4.50 3.58
N LEU A 18 0.78 3.37 2.94
CA LEU A 18 -0.47 3.27 2.21
C LEU A 18 -1.66 3.34 3.14
N ASN A 19 -1.54 2.73 4.33
CA ASN A 19 -2.61 2.77 5.29
C ASN A 19 -2.87 4.20 5.76
N ASP A 20 -1.81 4.98 5.97
CA ASP A 20 -1.97 6.38 6.32
C ASP A 20 -2.67 7.14 5.21
N GLN A 21 -2.30 6.85 3.96
CA GLN A 21 -2.95 7.49 2.83
C GLN A 21 -4.42 7.09 2.72
N LEU A 22 -4.72 5.85 3.06
CA LEU A 22 -6.11 5.39 3.05
C LEU A 22 -6.95 6.18 4.05
N ILE A 23 -6.40 6.36 5.24
CA ILE A 23 -7.10 7.11 6.28
C ILE A 23 -7.33 8.56 5.84
N ARG A 24 -6.30 9.18 5.27
CA ARG A 24 -6.42 10.55 4.78
C ARG A 24 -7.44 10.65 3.66
N ALA A 25 -7.45 9.67 2.76
CA ALA A 25 -8.40 9.67 1.67
C ALA A 25 -9.82 9.51 2.17
N ALA A 26 -10.01 8.71 3.21
CA ALA A 26 -11.32 8.53 3.80
C ALA A 26 -11.82 9.83 4.41
N TYR A 27 -10.96 10.51 5.17
CA TYR A 27 -11.35 11.77 5.80
C TYR A 27 -11.56 12.89 4.78
N ALA A 28 -10.88 12.80 3.64
CA ALA A 28 -11.08 13.79 2.60
C ALA A 28 -12.52 13.81 2.09
N LEU A 29 -13.22 12.68 2.21
CA LEU A 29 -14.62 12.62 1.79
C LEU A 29 -15.53 13.48 2.63
N THR A 30 -15.10 13.83 3.83
CA THR A 30 -15.92 14.69 4.68
C THR A 30 -15.99 16.13 4.15
N GLN A 31 -15.04 16.50 3.28
CA GLN A 31 -15.02 17.84 2.71
C GLN A 31 -15.80 17.92 1.40
N GLY A 32 -16.13 16.77 0.84
CA GLY A 32 -16.91 16.73 -0.38
C GLY A 32 -16.83 15.34 -0.99
N ILE A 33 -17.97 14.75 -1.26
CA ILE A 33 -18.04 13.44 -1.87
C ILE A 33 -18.05 13.63 -3.37
N ASN A 34 -17.01 13.14 -4.05
CA ASN A 34 -16.95 13.20 -5.49
C ASN A 34 -16.31 11.93 -6.02
N GLN A 35 -16.49 11.71 -7.31
CA GLN A 35 -16.05 10.47 -7.93
C GLN A 35 -14.55 10.25 -7.80
N ARG A 36 -13.77 11.29 -7.99
CA ARG A 36 -12.32 11.18 -7.93
C ARG A 36 -11.85 10.77 -6.53
N ALA A 37 -12.46 11.35 -5.50
CA ALA A 37 -12.09 11.02 -4.12
C ALA A 37 -12.46 9.59 -3.78
N ILE A 38 -13.62 9.14 -4.27
CA ILE A 38 -14.05 7.77 -4.05
C ILE A 38 -13.10 6.80 -4.74
N GLU A 39 -12.75 7.08 -6.00
CA GLU A 39 -11.85 6.22 -6.75
C GLU A 39 -10.49 6.12 -6.09
N ARG A 40 -9.99 7.24 -5.57
CA ARG A 40 -8.70 7.24 -4.90
C ARG A 40 -8.73 6.33 -3.67
N LEU A 41 -9.80 6.42 -2.89
CA LEU A 41 -9.94 5.59 -1.70
C LEU A 41 -9.95 4.11 -2.09
N VAL A 42 -10.70 3.76 -3.12
CA VAL A 42 -10.80 2.39 -3.57
C VAL A 42 -9.46 1.88 -4.09
N GLN A 43 -8.75 2.70 -4.86
CA GLN A 43 -7.48 2.31 -5.43
C GLN A 43 -6.44 2.05 -4.34
N ILE A 44 -6.39 2.91 -3.32
CA ILE A 44 -5.46 2.71 -2.22
C ILE A 44 -5.80 1.42 -1.48
N ASN A 45 -7.08 1.19 -1.25
CA ASN A 45 -7.51 -0.01 -0.55
C ASN A 45 -7.12 -1.28 -1.33
N GLU A 46 -7.30 -1.26 -2.65
CA GLU A 46 -6.93 -2.39 -3.47
C GLU A 46 -5.44 -2.63 -3.46
N ALA A 47 -4.66 -1.55 -3.44
CA ALA A 47 -3.21 -1.67 -3.36
C ALA A 47 -2.78 -2.33 -2.06
N ILE A 48 -3.44 -1.98 -0.96
CA ILE A 48 -3.13 -2.58 0.33
C ILE A 48 -3.45 -4.07 0.32
N TYR A 49 -4.57 -4.47 -0.25
CA TYR A 49 -4.91 -5.89 -0.36
C TYR A 49 -3.87 -6.65 -1.17
N ALA A 50 -3.46 -6.10 -2.31
CA ALA A 50 -2.47 -6.75 -3.15
C ALA A 50 -1.14 -6.86 -2.42
N LEU A 51 -0.76 -5.80 -1.71
CA LEU A 51 0.49 -5.78 -0.98
C LEU A 51 0.46 -6.79 0.17
N ASP A 52 -0.68 -6.89 0.85
CA ASP A 52 -0.81 -7.86 1.93
C ASP A 52 -0.62 -9.29 1.43
N ALA A 53 -1.11 -9.58 0.24
CA ALA A 53 -0.96 -10.91 -0.33
C ALA A 53 0.52 -11.23 -0.56
N VAL A 54 1.29 -10.24 -1.03
CA VAL A 54 2.71 -10.44 -1.25
C VAL A 54 3.45 -10.61 0.06
N ILE A 55 3.08 -9.80 1.06
CA ILE A 55 3.70 -9.88 2.38
C ILE A 55 3.43 -11.26 2.99
N GLU A 56 2.19 -11.74 2.85
CA GLU A 56 1.82 -13.03 3.41
C GLU A 56 2.55 -14.17 2.72
N ASP A 57 2.84 -14.01 1.43
CA ASP A 57 3.60 -14.98 0.68
C ASP A 57 5.02 -15.14 1.24
N GLY A 58 5.59 -14.07 1.75
CA GLY A 58 6.82 -14.12 2.52
C GLY A 58 8.11 -14.18 1.72
N ARG A 59 8.03 -14.11 0.41
CA ARG A 59 9.23 -14.18 -0.41
C ARG A 59 9.87 -12.82 -0.57
N PRO A 60 11.19 -12.76 -0.50
CA PRO A 60 11.89 -11.49 -0.73
C PRO A 60 11.86 -11.12 -2.21
N GLU A 61 12.31 -9.92 -2.49
CA GLU A 61 12.36 -9.44 -3.87
C GLU A 61 13.23 -10.37 -4.71
N PRO A 62 12.72 -10.84 -5.85
CA PRO A 62 13.56 -11.65 -6.73
C PRO A 62 14.75 -10.82 -7.22
N VAL A 63 15.90 -11.42 -7.19
CA VAL A 63 17.13 -10.78 -7.63
C VAL A 63 17.73 -11.61 -8.73
N ASP A 64 17.97 -11.01 -9.88
CA ASP A 64 18.55 -11.72 -11.02
C ASP A 64 20.05 -11.78 -10.94
#